data_998517dfd82ae447bb6ed63431ca8118
#
_entry.id   998517dfd82ae447bb6ed63431ca8118
#
_cell.length_a   1.000
_cell.length_b   1.000
_cell.length_c   1.000
_cell.angle_alpha   90.00
_cell.angle_beta   90.00
_cell.angle_gamma   90.00
#
_symmetry.space_group_name_H-M   'P 1'
#
loop_
_entity.id
_entity.type
_entity.pdbx_description
1 polymer ?
#
loop_
_entity_poly.entity_id
_entity_poly.type
_entity_poly.pdbx_seq_one_letter_code
_entity_poly.pdbx_strand_id
1 'polypeptide(L)'
;MFVKAYRDNTTTWGVLIANKSWPTKGKNYDVVVTAGPEKNPGYRKTMTRSFFGTDRGGIAVNDLSADEMNNLAFDGQATVWFINKNDGKRIDAFRIDNSGNIIRALVACLKARAPNDNVAKTDPAKPPATAKKEEDGGTGTGFFVAPKHVLTSAHVVKSCNAIYVKYPTYKAVQAYVVGFDAKNDLAVLKTSLPHDGIASFRLRGRLGEFVASYGFPYGNTLSSGGNFTTGGLTALRGFEDDSSVIQVSAPVQPGNSGGPLMDSSGAVVGVTKGILGTLGAAAAAGGAVPQNVNFGVSAGTVVTFLGASNIDAQVTGGGTKLEPEAIAELAQKFTVHVMCNN
;
A
#
# COMPACT_ATOMS: atom_id res chain seq x y z
N MET A 1 -13.36 -12.83 -1.97
CA MET A 1 -12.47 -13.59 -1.09
C MET A 1 -11.15 -12.84 -1.00
N PHE A 2 -10.75 -12.44 0.19
CA PHE A 2 -9.44 -11.84 0.41
C PHE A 2 -8.59 -12.84 1.17
N VAL A 3 -7.45 -13.23 0.59
CA VAL A 3 -6.43 -14.00 1.30
C VAL A 3 -5.39 -12.98 1.77
N LYS A 4 -5.34 -12.73 3.06
CA LYS A 4 -4.30 -11.91 3.67
C LYS A 4 -3.38 -12.84 4.46
N ALA A 5 -2.16 -12.99 3.98
CA ALA A 5 -1.13 -13.69 4.72
C ALA A 5 -0.59 -12.77 5.81
N TYR A 6 -0.64 -13.22 7.05
CA TYR A 6 0.04 -12.60 8.18
C TYR A 6 1.26 -13.44 8.51
N ARG A 7 2.38 -12.81 8.74
CA ARG A 7 3.51 -13.42 9.40
C ARG A 7 3.71 -12.68 10.72
N ASP A 8 3.36 -13.35 11.81
CA ASP A 8 4.02 -13.10 13.07
C ASP A 8 5.36 -13.88 13.07
N ASN A 9 6.12 -13.85 14.14
CA ASN A 9 7.39 -14.58 14.25
C ASN A 9 7.25 -16.11 14.16
N THR A 10 6.06 -16.62 13.91
CA THR A 10 5.73 -18.01 13.64
C THR A 10 5.43 -18.18 12.14
N THR A 11 5.77 -19.27 11.53
CA THR A 11 5.60 -19.55 10.08
C THR A 11 4.17 -19.87 9.69
N THR A 12 3.17 -19.14 10.23
CA THR A 12 1.75 -19.42 10.05
C THR A 12 1.03 -18.40 9.17
N TRP A 13 -0.05 -18.82 8.52
CA TRP A 13 -0.81 -18.05 7.55
C TRP A 13 -2.21 -17.77 8.05
N GLY A 14 -2.75 -16.60 7.76
CA GLY A 14 -4.14 -16.28 7.97
C GLY A 14 -4.91 -16.17 6.66
N VAL A 15 -6.11 -16.69 6.62
CA VAL A 15 -7.06 -16.52 5.52
C VAL A 15 -8.30 -15.81 6.06
N LEU A 16 -8.64 -14.68 5.45
CA LEU A 16 -9.86 -13.93 5.72
C LEU A 16 -10.81 -14.04 4.53
N ILE A 17 -12.03 -14.48 4.80
CA ILE A 17 -13.09 -14.54 3.81
C ILE A 17 -14.18 -13.59 4.26
N ALA A 18 -14.42 -12.55 3.47
CA ALA A 18 -15.44 -11.55 3.76
C ALA A 18 -16.67 -11.77 2.86
N ASN A 19 -17.84 -11.82 3.47
CA ASN A 19 -19.13 -11.79 2.79
C ASN A 19 -20.10 -10.98 3.64
N LYS A 20 -20.59 -9.86 3.10
CA LYS A 20 -21.48 -8.93 3.83
C LYS A 20 -22.79 -9.56 4.28
N SER A 21 -23.21 -10.65 3.66
CA SER A 21 -24.45 -11.37 4.01
C SER A 21 -24.30 -12.34 5.18
N TRP A 22 -23.11 -12.53 5.71
CA TRP A 22 -22.88 -13.47 6.81
C TRP A 22 -23.07 -12.78 8.18
N PRO A 23 -23.99 -13.30 9.03
CA PRO A 23 -24.13 -12.83 10.39
C PRO A 23 -23.05 -13.46 11.29
N THR A 24 -21.83 -12.92 11.26
CA THR A 24 -20.66 -13.62 11.79
C THR A 24 -20.11 -13.02 13.09
N LYS A 25 -20.60 -11.88 13.53
CA LYS A 25 -20.10 -11.20 14.73
C LYS A 25 -20.16 -12.10 15.97
N GLY A 26 -19.00 -12.37 16.57
CA GLY A 26 -18.88 -13.10 17.86
C GLY A 26 -19.18 -14.60 17.80
N LYS A 27 -19.20 -15.23 16.62
CA LYS A 27 -19.40 -16.67 16.47
C LYS A 27 -18.16 -17.35 15.90
N ASN A 28 -17.87 -18.53 16.44
CA ASN A 28 -16.89 -19.45 15.86
C ASN A 28 -17.60 -20.52 15.05
N TYR A 29 -17.01 -20.93 13.95
CA TYR A 29 -17.53 -21.93 13.04
C TYR A 29 -16.48 -23.00 12.83
N ASP A 30 -16.81 -24.26 13.10
CA ASP A 30 -16.01 -25.39 12.64
C ASP A 30 -16.38 -25.66 11.18
N VAL A 31 -15.44 -25.43 10.29
CA VAL A 31 -15.65 -25.48 8.86
C VAL A 31 -14.75 -26.52 8.21
N VAL A 32 -15.33 -27.32 7.36
CA VAL A 32 -14.60 -28.17 6.41
C VAL A 32 -14.44 -27.38 5.13
N VAL A 33 -13.21 -27.06 4.80
CA VAL A 33 -12.87 -26.40 3.54
C VAL A 33 -12.43 -27.47 2.56
N THR A 34 -13.18 -27.60 1.48
CA THR A 34 -12.85 -28.52 0.38
C THR A 34 -12.57 -27.69 -0.87
N ALA A 35 -11.44 -27.92 -1.52
CA ALA A 35 -11.08 -27.20 -2.74
C ALA A 35 -10.70 -28.19 -3.85
N GLY A 36 -11.13 -27.90 -5.08
CA GLY A 36 -10.80 -28.74 -6.23
C GLY A 36 -11.61 -28.42 -7.48
N PRO A 37 -11.28 -29.08 -8.60
CA PRO A 37 -12.03 -28.97 -9.84
C PRO A 37 -13.47 -29.45 -9.68
N GLU A 38 -14.44 -28.69 -10.18
CA GLU A 38 -15.86 -29.09 -10.13
C GLU A 38 -16.13 -30.45 -10.80
N LYS A 39 -15.47 -30.68 -11.93
CA LYS A 39 -15.70 -31.86 -12.79
C LYS A 39 -14.96 -33.12 -12.32
N ASN A 40 -14.06 -33.02 -11.34
CA ASN A 40 -13.28 -34.19 -10.87
C ASN A 40 -13.18 -34.25 -9.35
N PRO A 41 -14.17 -34.84 -8.66
CA PRO A 41 -14.24 -34.93 -7.20
C PRO A 41 -13.06 -35.66 -6.56
N GLY A 42 -12.38 -36.57 -7.27
CA GLY A 42 -11.25 -37.35 -6.76
C GLY A 42 -10.00 -36.51 -6.51
N TYR A 43 -9.91 -35.28 -7.07
CA TYR A 43 -8.81 -34.36 -6.87
C TYR A 43 -9.11 -33.27 -5.85
N ARG A 44 -10.15 -33.40 -5.06
CA ARG A 44 -10.49 -32.45 -4.01
C ARG A 44 -9.57 -32.60 -2.82
N LYS A 45 -9.04 -31.48 -2.36
CA LYS A 45 -8.27 -31.38 -1.12
C LYS A 45 -9.16 -30.82 -0.02
N THR A 46 -9.06 -31.37 1.17
CA THR A 46 -9.93 -31.00 2.28
C THR A 46 -9.11 -30.66 3.51
N MET A 47 -9.50 -29.62 4.22
CA MET A 47 -8.98 -29.27 5.54
C MET A 47 -10.13 -28.91 6.48
N THR A 48 -9.98 -29.18 7.77
CA THR A 48 -10.95 -28.80 8.80
C THR A 48 -10.30 -27.80 9.73
N ARG A 49 -10.93 -26.63 9.93
CA ARG A 49 -10.45 -25.58 10.81
C ARG A 49 -11.59 -24.82 11.47
N SER A 50 -11.31 -24.28 12.65
CA SER A 50 -12.21 -23.34 13.31
C SER A 50 -11.96 -21.94 12.77
N PHE A 51 -13.02 -21.33 12.27
CA PHE A 51 -13.02 -19.94 11.78
C PHE A 51 -13.73 -19.06 12.79
N PHE A 52 -13.20 -17.87 13.01
CA PHE A 52 -13.84 -16.86 13.87
C PHE A 52 -14.54 -15.80 13.02
N GLY A 53 -15.73 -15.40 13.46
CA GLY A 53 -16.49 -14.33 12.81
C GLY A 53 -15.88 -12.96 13.04
N THR A 54 -15.85 -12.12 12.00
CA THR A 54 -15.30 -10.76 12.05
C THR A 54 -16.42 -9.73 12.20
N ASP A 55 -16.09 -8.55 12.76
CA ASP A 55 -17.04 -7.44 12.94
C ASP A 55 -17.57 -6.85 11.63
N ARG A 56 -16.94 -7.17 10.50
CA ARG A 56 -17.28 -6.62 9.18
C ARG A 56 -18.00 -7.60 8.25
N GLY A 57 -18.57 -8.67 8.81
CA GLY A 57 -19.20 -9.73 8.01
C GLY A 57 -18.15 -10.54 7.24
N GLY A 58 -17.67 -11.59 7.85
CA GLY A 58 -16.68 -12.50 7.29
C GLY A 58 -16.22 -13.52 8.31
N ILE A 59 -15.49 -14.51 7.87
CA ILE A 59 -14.84 -15.50 8.74
C ILE A 59 -13.34 -15.49 8.47
N ALA A 60 -12.55 -15.65 9.51
CA ALA A 60 -11.10 -15.71 9.42
C ALA A 60 -10.57 -16.97 10.09
N VAL A 61 -9.46 -17.46 9.60
CA VAL A 61 -8.65 -18.51 10.23
C VAL A 61 -7.20 -18.06 10.23
N ASN A 62 -6.55 -18.27 11.36
CA ASN A 62 -5.11 -18.09 11.52
C ASN A 62 -4.42 -19.46 11.63
N ASP A 63 -3.12 -19.45 11.66
CA ASP A 63 -2.26 -20.61 11.92
C ASP A 63 -2.37 -21.73 10.88
N LEU A 64 -2.60 -21.38 9.60
CA LEU A 64 -2.48 -22.33 8.51
C LEU A 64 -1.00 -22.64 8.23
N SER A 65 -0.66 -23.90 8.12
CA SER A 65 0.64 -24.36 7.66
C SER A 65 0.85 -24.13 6.15
N ALA A 66 2.10 -24.19 5.69
CA ALA A 66 2.41 -24.12 4.26
C ALA A 66 1.73 -25.22 3.46
N ASP A 67 1.57 -26.41 4.04
CA ASP A 67 0.88 -27.54 3.37
C ASP A 67 -0.61 -27.29 3.24
N GLU A 68 -1.24 -26.71 4.26
CA GLU A 68 -2.66 -26.34 4.20
C GLU A 68 -2.90 -25.22 3.17
N MET A 69 -2.00 -24.26 3.06
CA MET A 69 -2.05 -23.25 1.99
C MET A 69 -1.88 -23.88 0.60
N ASN A 70 -1.00 -24.86 0.45
CA ASN A 70 -0.83 -25.61 -0.81
C ASN A 70 -2.08 -26.40 -1.19
N ASN A 71 -2.95 -26.76 -0.22
CA ASN A 71 -4.25 -27.38 -0.50
C ASN A 71 -5.22 -26.42 -1.22
N LEU A 72 -4.97 -25.12 -1.20
CA LEU A 72 -5.73 -24.11 -1.94
C LEU A 72 -5.07 -23.73 -3.28
N ALA A 73 -3.93 -24.37 -3.63
CA ALA A 73 -3.19 -24.10 -4.85
C ALA A 73 -3.67 -25.02 -5.99
N PHE A 74 -4.32 -24.45 -6.99
CA PHE A 74 -4.81 -25.15 -8.18
C PHE A 74 -4.37 -24.47 -9.46
N ASP A 75 -4.01 -25.26 -10.47
CA ASP A 75 -3.82 -24.83 -11.82
C ASP A 75 -5.15 -24.94 -12.57
N GLY A 76 -5.56 -23.85 -13.21
CA GLY A 76 -6.87 -23.72 -13.84
C GLY A 76 -7.97 -23.33 -12.85
N GLN A 77 -9.20 -23.76 -13.14
CA GLN A 77 -10.39 -23.41 -12.37
C GLN A 77 -10.65 -24.42 -11.26
N ALA A 78 -10.83 -23.93 -10.06
CA ALA A 78 -11.26 -24.73 -8.92
C ALA A 78 -12.34 -23.99 -8.13
N THR A 79 -13.15 -24.75 -7.39
CA THR A 79 -14.12 -24.20 -6.46
C THR A 79 -13.70 -24.55 -5.03
N VAL A 80 -13.80 -23.57 -4.14
CA VAL A 80 -13.59 -23.76 -2.69
C VAL A 80 -14.96 -23.74 -2.04
N TRP A 81 -15.29 -24.82 -1.35
CA TRP A 81 -16.54 -24.96 -0.59
C TRP A 81 -16.25 -24.83 0.90
N PHE A 82 -17.09 -24.08 1.57
CA PHE A 82 -17.12 -23.97 3.03
C PHE A 82 -18.34 -24.69 3.55
N ILE A 83 -18.12 -25.74 4.32
CA ILE A 83 -19.15 -26.65 4.82
C ILE A 83 -19.13 -26.60 6.35
N ASN A 84 -20.26 -26.36 6.99
CA ASN A 84 -20.38 -26.44 8.43
C ASN A 84 -20.15 -27.91 8.85
N LYS A 85 -19.16 -28.12 9.73
CA LYS A 85 -18.78 -29.46 10.19
C LYS A 85 -19.91 -30.18 10.95
N ASN A 86 -20.76 -29.42 11.65
CA ASN A 86 -21.74 -29.96 12.57
C ASN A 86 -22.99 -30.52 11.85
N ASP A 87 -23.42 -29.85 10.76
CA ASP A 87 -24.65 -30.24 10.04
C ASP A 87 -24.42 -30.58 8.56
N GLY A 88 -23.18 -30.55 8.11
CA GLY A 88 -22.80 -30.83 6.72
C GLY A 88 -23.34 -29.84 5.69
N LYS A 89 -23.99 -28.74 6.11
CA LYS A 89 -24.56 -27.77 5.19
C LYS A 89 -23.48 -26.86 4.62
N ARG A 90 -23.62 -26.57 3.33
CA ARG A 90 -22.75 -25.60 2.66
C ARG A 90 -23.04 -24.20 3.18
N ILE A 91 -21.99 -23.55 3.72
CA ILE A 91 -22.03 -22.17 4.16
C ILE A 91 -21.93 -21.28 2.93
N ASP A 92 -20.89 -21.52 2.10
CA ASP A 92 -20.65 -20.77 0.88
C ASP A 92 -19.71 -21.54 -0.08
N ALA A 93 -19.57 -21.03 -1.31
CA ALA A 93 -18.62 -21.54 -2.28
C ALA A 93 -18.07 -20.40 -3.15
N PHE A 94 -16.78 -20.46 -3.42
CA PHE A 94 -16.08 -19.46 -4.24
C PHE A 94 -15.32 -20.14 -5.36
N ARG A 95 -15.39 -19.55 -6.54
CA ARG A 95 -14.56 -19.96 -7.67
C ARG A 95 -13.20 -19.28 -7.56
N ILE A 96 -12.14 -20.04 -7.77
CA ILE A 96 -10.77 -19.56 -7.83
C ILE A 96 -10.14 -20.01 -9.15
N ASP A 97 -9.44 -19.10 -9.82
CA ASP A 97 -8.78 -19.37 -11.09
C ASP A 97 -7.26 -19.19 -10.90
N ASN A 98 -6.49 -20.21 -11.33
CA ASN A 98 -5.02 -20.20 -11.33
C ASN A 98 -4.37 -19.78 -10.00
N SER A 99 -4.99 -20.14 -8.87
CA SER A 99 -4.44 -19.84 -7.52
C SER A 99 -3.09 -20.50 -7.26
N GLY A 100 -2.76 -21.58 -7.98
CA GLY A 100 -1.54 -22.35 -7.81
C GLY A 100 -0.28 -21.52 -7.96
N ASN A 101 -0.20 -20.69 -8.98
CA ASN A 101 0.99 -19.85 -9.21
C ASN A 101 1.20 -18.81 -8.10
N ILE A 102 0.11 -18.16 -7.66
CA ILE A 102 0.17 -17.15 -6.60
C ILE A 102 0.54 -17.78 -5.26
N ILE A 103 -0.11 -18.89 -4.89
CA ILE A 103 0.13 -19.58 -3.61
C ILE A 103 1.53 -20.19 -3.59
N ARG A 104 1.98 -20.85 -4.68
CA ARG A 104 3.34 -21.40 -4.76
C ARG A 104 4.41 -20.33 -4.69
N ALA A 105 4.24 -19.20 -5.38
CA ALA A 105 5.18 -18.08 -5.31
C ALA A 105 5.24 -17.49 -3.89
N LEU A 106 4.09 -17.37 -3.24
CA LEU A 106 3.96 -16.88 -1.88
C LEU A 106 4.63 -17.82 -0.87
N VAL A 107 4.39 -19.13 -0.99
CA VAL A 107 5.01 -20.19 -0.15
C VAL A 107 6.52 -20.26 -0.40
N ALA A 108 6.98 -20.17 -1.65
CA ALA A 108 8.39 -20.14 -1.99
C ALA A 108 9.12 -18.92 -1.41
N CYS A 109 8.51 -17.75 -1.48
CA CYS A 109 9.05 -16.52 -0.91
C CYS A 109 9.22 -16.62 0.63
N LEU A 110 8.30 -17.28 1.32
CA LEU A 110 8.43 -17.49 2.77
C LEU A 110 9.45 -18.55 3.13
N LYS A 111 9.53 -19.66 2.38
CA LYS A 111 10.59 -20.67 2.58
C LYS A 111 11.99 -20.08 2.36
N ALA A 112 12.14 -19.18 1.39
CA ALA A 112 13.41 -18.47 1.15
C ALA A 112 13.79 -17.49 2.28
N ARG A 113 12.82 -17.09 3.12
CA ARG A 113 13.02 -16.21 4.28
C ARG A 113 13.05 -16.95 5.62
N ALA A 114 12.81 -18.27 5.64
CA ALA A 114 12.97 -19.07 6.85
C ALA A 114 14.47 -19.10 7.23
N PRO A 115 14.86 -18.89 8.50
CA PRO A 115 16.20 -19.15 8.95
C PRO A 115 16.52 -20.63 8.69
N ASN A 116 17.71 -20.93 8.17
CA ASN A 116 18.19 -22.29 8.01
C ASN A 116 18.26 -22.96 9.39
N ASP A 117 17.37 -23.90 9.68
CA ASP A 117 17.35 -24.70 10.90
C ASP A 117 18.44 -25.82 10.89
N ASN A 118 19.59 -25.59 10.27
CA ASN A 118 20.76 -26.47 10.35
C ASN A 118 22.00 -25.70 10.83
N VAL A 119 21.95 -25.24 12.07
CA VAL A 119 23.19 -24.92 12.81
C VAL A 119 23.22 -25.76 14.08
N ALA A 120 24.22 -26.65 14.13
CA ALA A 120 24.53 -27.48 15.26
C ALA A 120 24.60 -26.64 16.55
N LYS A 121 24.09 -27.22 17.63
CA LYS A 121 24.23 -26.70 19.00
C LYS A 121 25.73 -26.59 19.33
N THR A 122 26.24 -25.37 19.41
CA THR A 122 27.47 -25.02 20.11
C THR A 122 27.15 -23.89 21.07
N ASP A 123 27.72 -23.99 22.28
CA ASP A 123 27.47 -23.12 23.45
C ASP A 123 27.67 -21.62 23.17
N PRO A 124 27.10 -20.74 24.00
CA PRO A 124 26.94 -19.33 23.68
C PRO A 124 28.22 -18.54 23.78
N ALA A 125 28.84 -18.25 22.65
CA ALA A 125 29.83 -17.20 22.54
C ALA A 125 29.11 -15.84 22.36
N LYS A 126 29.55 -14.88 23.18
CA LYS A 126 29.18 -13.47 23.24
C LYS A 126 28.83 -12.86 21.86
N PRO A 127 27.72 -12.15 21.71
CA PRO A 127 27.32 -11.62 20.42
C PRO A 127 28.30 -10.54 19.94
N PRO A 128 28.63 -10.53 18.64
CA PRO A 128 29.31 -9.39 18.02
C PRO A 128 28.31 -8.23 17.95
N ALA A 129 28.81 -7.05 18.22
CA ALA A 129 28.06 -5.82 18.27
C ALA A 129 27.36 -5.51 16.94
N THR A 130 26.06 -5.17 17.06
CA THR A 130 25.28 -4.32 16.17
C THR A 130 25.15 -4.70 14.69
N ALA A 131 24.29 -5.70 14.38
CA ALA A 131 23.38 -5.52 13.25
C ALA A 131 22.17 -4.71 13.81
N LYS A 132 22.00 -3.47 13.39
CA LYS A 132 20.83 -2.66 13.72
C LYS A 132 19.58 -3.42 13.27
N LYS A 133 18.68 -3.76 14.20
CA LYS A 133 17.28 -4.00 13.91
C LYS A 133 16.82 -2.80 13.09
N GLU A 134 16.43 -2.98 11.84
CA GLU A 134 15.56 -2.01 11.16
C GLU A 134 14.23 -2.05 11.92
N GLU A 135 14.02 -1.02 12.73
CA GLU A 135 12.75 -0.79 13.41
C GLU A 135 11.69 -0.61 12.33
N ASP A 136 10.54 -1.23 12.52
CA ASP A 136 9.34 -1.17 11.66
C ASP A 136 8.78 0.27 11.61
N GLY A 137 9.55 1.18 11.01
CA GLY A 137 9.14 2.55 10.73
C GLY A 137 8.43 2.62 9.39
N GLY A 138 7.29 3.32 9.32
CA GLY A 138 6.63 3.65 8.06
C GLY A 138 7.60 4.40 7.14
N THR A 139 7.48 4.21 5.83
CA THR A 139 8.24 4.95 4.82
C THR A 139 7.31 5.56 3.80
N GLY A 140 7.62 6.74 3.34
CA GLY A 140 6.84 7.47 2.35
C GLY A 140 7.64 8.51 1.61
N THR A 141 6.96 9.28 0.82
CA THR A 141 7.49 10.40 0.05
C THR A 141 6.91 11.70 0.58
N GLY A 142 7.68 12.77 0.49
CA GLY A 142 7.19 14.13 0.73
C GLY A 142 7.88 15.09 -0.24
N PHE A 143 7.40 16.31 -0.29
CA PHE A 143 8.03 17.33 -1.12
C PHE A 143 7.86 18.73 -0.52
N PHE A 144 8.83 19.61 -0.79
CA PHE A 144 8.82 21.00 -0.31
C PHE A 144 7.71 21.80 -0.99
N VAL A 145 6.84 22.40 -0.16
CA VAL A 145 5.72 23.25 -0.58
C VAL A 145 5.91 24.73 -0.18
N ALA A 146 6.82 24.95 0.76
CA ALA A 146 7.30 26.28 1.19
C ALA A 146 8.67 26.12 1.86
N PRO A 147 9.43 27.20 2.11
CA PRO A 147 10.69 27.11 2.85
C PRO A 147 10.49 26.38 4.19
N LYS A 148 11.30 25.33 4.43
CA LYS A 148 11.27 24.48 5.63
C LYS A 148 9.97 23.67 5.83
N HIS A 149 9.06 23.60 4.86
CA HIS A 149 7.81 22.86 4.95
C HIS A 149 7.72 21.77 3.87
N VAL A 150 7.56 20.53 4.32
CA VAL A 150 7.43 19.34 3.48
C VAL A 150 6.00 18.80 3.62
N LEU A 151 5.31 18.64 2.51
CA LEU A 151 4.01 17.95 2.45
C LEU A 151 4.23 16.45 2.28
N THR A 152 3.42 15.63 2.95
CA THR A 152 3.39 14.17 2.84
C THR A 152 1.99 13.64 3.14
N SER A 153 1.78 12.32 3.06
CA SER A 153 0.53 11.70 3.51
C SER A 153 0.47 11.56 5.04
N ALA A 154 -0.72 11.77 5.61
CA ALA A 154 -0.94 11.67 7.05
C ALA A 154 -0.64 10.27 7.60
N HIS A 155 -1.02 9.21 6.87
CA HIS A 155 -0.78 7.83 7.31
C HIS A 155 0.73 7.48 7.40
N VAL A 156 1.61 8.16 6.65
CA VAL A 156 3.06 7.97 6.71
C VAL A 156 3.63 8.38 8.06
N VAL A 157 3.01 9.38 8.71
CA VAL A 157 3.56 10.02 9.92
C VAL A 157 2.68 9.86 11.16
N LYS A 158 1.52 9.21 11.05
CA LYS A 158 0.46 9.18 12.07
C LYS A 158 0.90 8.59 13.42
N SER A 159 1.81 7.63 13.44
CA SER A 159 2.18 6.89 14.66
C SER A 159 3.68 6.89 14.91
N CYS A 160 4.40 7.88 14.38
CA CYS A 160 5.84 7.96 14.51
C CYS A 160 6.27 8.56 15.84
N ASN A 161 7.23 7.93 16.52
CA ASN A 161 7.94 8.52 17.65
C ASN A 161 8.91 9.61 17.17
N ALA A 162 9.52 9.42 16.00
CA ALA A 162 10.39 10.41 15.36
C ALA A 162 10.23 10.33 13.84
N ILE A 163 10.25 11.50 13.19
CA ILE A 163 10.14 11.63 11.73
C ILE A 163 11.45 12.22 11.21
N TYR A 164 11.95 11.65 10.13
CA TYR A 164 13.13 12.13 9.44
C TYR A 164 12.84 12.31 7.95
N VAL A 165 13.48 13.31 7.36
CA VAL A 165 13.41 13.56 5.92
C VAL A 165 14.81 13.65 5.35
N LYS A 166 15.01 13.16 4.12
CA LYS A 166 16.29 13.26 3.42
C LYS A 166 16.14 13.31 1.90
N TYR A 167 17.10 13.92 1.24
CA TYR A 167 17.42 13.61 -0.16
C TYR A 167 18.28 12.34 -0.25
N PRO A 168 18.37 11.69 -1.42
CA PRO A 168 19.19 10.47 -1.60
C PRO A 168 20.64 10.62 -1.14
N THR A 169 21.24 11.79 -1.38
CA THR A 169 22.65 12.08 -1.12
C THR A 169 22.91 12.80 0.20
N TYR A 170 21.85 13.19 0.93
CA TYR A 170 21.97 13.95 2.19
C TYR A 170 21.75 13.06 3.41
N LYS A 171 22.30 13.48 4.54
CA LYS A 171 21.98 12.90 5.85
C LYS A 171 20.51 13.20 6.18
N ALA A 172 19.87 12.26 6.87
CA ALA A 172 18.52 12.45 7.36
C ALA A 172 18.46 13.57 8.40
N VAL A 173 17.47 14.44 8.28
CA VAL A 173 17.22 15.56 9.18
C VAL A 173 15.86 15.34 9.84
N GLN A 174 15.78 15.56 11.15
CA GLN A 174 14.53 15.44 11.88
C GLN A 174 13.49 16.45 11.39
N ALA A 175 12.23 16.01 11.40
CA ALA A 175 11.08 16.82 11.02
C ALA A 175 9.96 16.68 12.05
N TYR A 176 9.08 17.68 12.13
CA TYR A 176 7.99 17.76 13.09
C TYR A 176 6.68 18.07 12.40
N VAL A 177 5.61 17.40 12.76
CA VAL A 177 4.27 17.66 12.21
C VAL A 177 3.78 19.01 12.68
N VAL A 178 3.43 19.90 11.74
CA VAL A 178 2.87 21.24 11.98
C VAL A 178 1.46 21.42 11.42
N GLY A 179 1.01 20.51 10.56
CA GLY A 179 -0.36 20.44 10.04
C GLY A 179 -0.74 18.98 9.79
N PHE A 180 -2.00 18.61 10.08
CA PHE A 180 -2.47 17.23 9.95
C PHE A 180 -3.96 17.19 9.57
N ASP A 181 -4.29 16.51 8.47
CA ASP A 181 -5.65 16.27 8.01
C ASP A 181 -5.87 14.76 7.76
N ALA A 182 -6.44 14.10 8.75
CA ALA A 182 -6.72 12.67 8.66
C ALA A 182 -7.78 12.33 7.60
N LYS A 183 -8.70 13.26 7.29
CA LYS A 183 -9.78 13.05 6.33
C LYS A 183 -9.25 12.98 4.90
N ASN A 184 -8.40 13.93 4.54
CA ASN A 184 -7.80 14.01 3.21
C ASN A 184 -6.45 13.28 3.11
N ASP A 185 -5.97 12.68 4.23
CA ASP A 185 -4.69 11.99 4.31
C ASP A 185 -3.49 12.88 3.98
N LEU A 186 -3.45 14.09 4.56
CA LEU A 186 -2.38 15.07 4.35
C LEU A 186 -1.70 15.43 5.67
N ALA A 187 -0.39 15.63 5.63
CA ALA A 187 0.38 16.18 6.73
C ALA A 187 1.46 17.13 6.22
N VAL A 188 1.73 18.20 6.99
CA VAL A 188 2.86 19.11 6.75
C VAL A 188 3.87 18.94 7.84
N LEU A 189 5.12 18.78 7.43
CA LEU A 189 6.28 18.66 8.29
C LEU A 189 7.13 19.92 8.22
N LYS A 190 7.65 20.36 9.37
CA LYS A 190 8.67 21.40 9.46
C LYS A 190 10.04 20.77 9.65
N THR A 191 11.02 21.17 8.84
CA THR A 191 12.39 20.64 8.87
C THR A 191 13.41 21.73 8.59
N SER A 192 14.65 21.51 9.01
CA SER A 192 15.80 22.35 8.64
C SER A 192 16.59 21.80 7.45
N LEU A 193 16.11 20.72 6.81
CA LEU A 193 16.72 20.19 5.58
C LEU A 193 16.75 21.28 4.51
N PRO A 194 17.91 21.59 3.90
CA PRO A 194 17.97 22.51 2.77
C PRO A 194 17.19 21.94 1.58
N HIS A 195 16.75 22.80 0.67
CA HIS A 195 16.03 22.40 -0.55
C HIS A 195 16.56 23.22 -1.75
N ASP A 196 16.52 22.59 -2.93
CA ASP A 196 16.94 23.19 -4.20
C ASP A 196 15.72 23.66 -5.04
N GLY A 197 14.51 23.41 -4.54
CA GLY A 197 13.27 23.81 -5.20
C GLY A 197 12.08 23.74 -4.27
N ILE A 198 10.99 24.38 -4.67
CA ILE A 198 9.68 24.36 -4.03
C ILE A 198 8.66 24.05 -5.13
N ALA A 199 7.73 23.12 -4.85
CA ALA A 199 6.69 22.75 -5.78
C ALA A 199 5.68 23.88 -5.99
N SER A 200 5.26 24.08 -7.23
CA SER A 200 4.12 24.92 -7.58
C SER A 200 2.91 24.06 -7.91
N PHE A 201 1.71 24.54 -7.60
CA PHE A 201 0.47 23.81 -7.77
C PHE A 201 -0.36 24.38 -8.90
N ARG A 202 -0.91 23.49 -9.73
CA ARG A 202 -1.97 23.82 -10.67
C ARG A 202 -3.29 23.22 -10.15
N LEU A 203 -4.22 24.09 -9.76
CA LEU A 203 -5.40 23.72 -8.97
C LEU A 203 -6.38 22.76 -9.68
N ARG A 204 -6.40 22.77 -11.01
CA ARG A 204 -7.33 21.94 -11.81
C ARG A 204 -6.58 21.12 -12.83
N GLY A 205 -6.63 19.81 -12.64
CA GLY A 205 -6.24 18.85 -13.67
C GLY A 205 -7.23 18.83 -14.83
N ARG A 206 -6.81 18.31 -15.97
CA ARG A 206 -7.64 18.08 -17.15
C ARG A 206 -7.68 16.59 -17.47
N LEU A 207 -8.87 16.06 -17.71
CA LEU A 207 -9.05 14.66 -18.07
C LEU A 207 -8.20 14.30 -19.30
N GLY A 208 -7.46 13.20 -19.22
CA GLY A 208 -6.59 12.71 -20.29
C GLY A 208 -5.22 13.37 -20.36
N GLU A 209 -4.91 14.38 -19.53
CA GLU A 209 -3.59 15.00 -19.54
C GLU A 209 -2.51 14.07 -18.99
N PHE A 210 -1.28 14.32 -19.41
CA PHE A 210 -0.09 13.65 -18.89
C PHE A 210 0.08 13.90 -17.39
N VAL A 211 0.41 12.84 -16.64
CA VAL A 211 0.79 12.91 -15.24
C VAL A 211 2.04 12.08 -14.98
N ALA A 212 3.00 12.67 -14.28
CA ALA A 212 4.16 12.00 -13.74
C ALA A 212 4.07 11.89 -12.22
N SER A 213 4.52 10.77 -11.66
CA SER A 213 4.71 10.57 -10.22
C SER A 213 6.18 10.39 -9.91
N TYR A 214 6.67 11.01 -8.86
CA TYR A 214 8.02 10.80 -8.34
C TYR A 214 7.97 10.46 -6.85
N GLY A 215 8.78 9.46 -6.41
CA GLY A 215 8.80 9.06 -5.02
C GLY A 215 9.82 7.99 -4.69
N PHE A 216 9.74 7.46 -3.46
CA PHE A 216 10.68 6.49 -2.89
C PHE A 216 9.96 5.17 -2.55
N PRO A 217 9.57 4.36 -3.57
CA PRO A 217 8.87 3.12 -3.35
C PRO A 217 9.72 2.15 -2.53
N TYR A 218 9.08 1.49 -1.55
CA TYR A 218 9.71 0.55 -0.61
C TYR A 218 10.94 1.14 0.12
N GLY A 219 10.92 2.46 0.37
CA GLY A 219 12.06 3.16 0.93
C GLY A 219 13.27 3.13 -0.02
N ASN A 220 14.43 2.76 0.48
CA ASN A 220 15.65 2.66 -0.32
C ASN A 220 15.87 1.25 -0.93
N THR A 221 14.90 0.35 -0.81
CA THR A 221 15.09 -1.07 -1.21
C THR A 221 15.17 -1.23 -2.73
N LEU A 222 14.41 -0.45 -3.50
CA LEU A 222 14.44 -0.50 -4.97
C LEU A 222 15.45 0.46 -5.57
N SER A 223 15.46 1.72 -5.12
CA SER A 223 16.36 2.75 -5.61
C SER A 223 16.53 3.85 -4.58
N SER A 224 17.76 4.15 -4.21
CA SER A 224 18.06 5.29 -3.34
C SER A 224 17.84 6.63 -4.04
N GLY A 225 17.85 6.67 -5.36
CA GLY A 225 17.67 7.86 -6.18
C GLY A 225 16.22 8.27 -6.42
N GLY A 226 15.26 7.52 -5.88
CA GLY A 226 13.83 7.70 -6.18
C GLY A 226 13.40 6.97 -7.46
N ASN A 227 12.10 7.02 -7.74
CA ASN A 227 11.48 6.37 -8.90
C ASN A 227 10.52 7.35 -9.59
N PHE A 228 10.63 7.44 -10.91
CA PHE A 228 9.79 8.27 -11.77
C PHE A 228 8.92 7.39 -12.64
N THR A 229 7.61 7.61 -12.61
CA THR A 229 6.63 6.89 -13.42
C THR A 229 5.70 7.86 -14.11
N THR A 230 5.17 7.48 -15.27
CA THR A 230 4.28 8.34 -16.06
C THR A 230 2.98 7.63 -16.39
N GLY A 231 1.95 8.42 -16.64
CA GLY A 231 0.62 7.98 -17.03
C GLY A 231 -0.26 9.16 -17.43
N GLY A 232 -1.56 9.03 -17.21
CA GLY A 232 -2.55 10.07 -17.50
C GLY A 232 -3.48 10.32 -16.33
N LEU A 233 -4.13 11.48 -16.30
CA LEU A 233 -5.23 11.80 -15.42
C LEU A 233 -6.50 11.13 -15.96
N THR A 234 -6.95 10.06 -15.30
CA THR A 234 -8.03 9.17 -15.81
C THR A 234 -9.39 9.50 -15.26
N ALA A 235 -9.47 10.19 -14.09
CA ALA A 235 -10.71 10.77 -13.59
C ALA A 235 -10.43 12.00 -12.71
N LEU A 236 -11.35 12.96 -12.73
CA LEU A 236 -11.28 14.20 -11.94
C LEU A 236 -11.90 14.07 -10.55
N ARG A 237 -12.40 12.88 -10.23
CA ARG A 237 -13.05 12.55 -8.95
C ARG A 237 -12.69 11.13 -8.54
N GLY A 238 -12.74 10.87 -7.25
CA GLY A 238 -12.56 9.54 -6.66
C GLY A 238 -13.86 8.74 -6.59
N PHE A 239 -13.89 7.75 -5.70
CA PHE A 239 -15.08 6.96 -5.41
C PHE A 239 -16.23 7.85 -4.95
N GLU A 240 -17.47 7.48 -5.32
CA GLU A 240 -18.68 8.18 -4.94
C GLU A 240 -18.62 9.68 -5.29
N ASP A 241 -17.99 10.00 -6.42
CA ASP A 241 -17.80 11.37 -6.90
C ASP A 241 -17.01 12.30 -5.95
N ASP A 242 -16.17 11.76 -5.10
CA ASP A 242 -15.31 12.54 -4.21
C ASP A 242 -14.40 13.49 -5.00
N SER A 243 -14.70 14.78 -4.94
CA SER A 243 -13.95 15.84 -5.62
C SER A 243 -12.61 16.18 -4.96
N SER A 244 -12.36 15.68 -3.76
CA SER A 244 -11.06 15.85 -3.09
C SER A 244 -9.97 14.94 -3.68
N VAL A 245 -10.35 13.98 -4.52
CA VAL A 245 -9.49 12.92 -5.07
C VAL A 245 -9.51 12.94 -6.59
N ILE A 246 -8.38 12.69 -7.20
CA ILE A 246 -8.21 12.45 -8.64
C ILE A 246 -7.72 11.01 -8.87
N GLN A 247 -8.00 10.45 -10.05
CA GLN A 247 -7.53 9.14 -10.46
C GLN A 247 -6.47 9.27 -11.56
N VAL A 248 -5.40 8.48 -11.46
CA VAL A 248 -4.28 8.49 -12.41
C VAL A 248 -3.89 7.06 -12.82
N SER A 249 -3.36 6.90 -14.03
CA SER A 249 -2.82 5.62 -14.50
C SER A 249 -1.31 5.46 -14.29
N ALA A 250 -0.61 6.50 -13.84
CA ALA A 250 0.81 6.39 -13.48
C ALA A 250 0.99 5.31 -12.41
N PRO A 251 1.87 4.31 -12.61
CA PRO A 251 2.11 3.26 -11.63
C PRO A 251 2.61 3.84 -10.30
N VAL A 252 1.98 3.46 -9.19
CA VAL A 252 2.38 3.84 -7.82
C VAL A 252 2.57 2.59 -6.98
N GLN A 253 3.54 2.62 -6.08
CA GLN A 253 3.90 1.53 -5.20
C GLN A 253 3.89 2.00 -3.72
N PRO A 254 3.84 1.09 -2.73
CA PRO A 254 4.05 1.44 -1.33
C PRO A 254 5.34 2.24 -1.16
N GLY A 255 5.26 3.39 -0.47
CA GLY A 255 6.35 4.35 -0.34
C GLY A 255 6.24 5.56 -1.26
N ASN A 256 5.45 5.54 -2.34
CA ASN A 256 5.15 6.74 -3.12
C ASN A 256 4.12 7.65 -2.43
N SER A 257 3.44 7.18 -1.38
CA SER A 257 2.46 7.95 -0.60
C SER A 257 3.02 9.29 -0.14
N GLY A 258 2.29 10.37 -0.41
CA GLY A 258 2.71 11.74 -0.13
C GLY A 258 3.60 12.38 -1.20
N GLY A 259 3.96 11.65 -2.26
CA GLY A 259 4.73 12.17 -3.39
C GLY A 259 3.91 13.02 -4.36
N PRO A 260 4.57 13.90 -5.15
CA PRO A 260 3.90 14.77 -6.10
C PRO A 260 3.38 14.00 -7.34
N LEU A 261 2.19 14.37 -7.79
CA LEU A 261 1.66 14.07 -9.11
C LEU A 261 1.75 15.35 -9.95
N MET A 262 2.56 15.32 -11.00
CA MET A 262 2.92 16.52 -11.78
C MET A 262 2.38 16.43 -13.19
N ASP A 263 1.96 17.57 -13.73
CA ASP A 263 1.60 17.70 -15.14
C ASP A 263 2.84 17.84 -16.05
N SER A 264 2.60 17.99 -17.35
CA SER A 264 3.66 18.17 -18.35
C SER A 264 4.48 19.45 -18.20
N SER A 265 4.10 20.38 -17.36
CA SER A 265 4.90 21.58 -17.03
C SER A 265 5.68 21.44 -15.72
N GLY A 266 5.57 20.29 -15.05
CA GLY A 266 6.16 20.05 -13.72
C GLY A 266 5.36 20.64 -12.56
N ALA A 267 4.19 21.24 -12.83
CA ALA A 267 3.29 21.73 -11.78
C ALA A 267 2.54 20.56 -11.11
N VAL A 268 2.41 20.62 -9.79
CA VAL A 268 1.72 19.59 -9.01
C VAL A 268 0.21 19.72 -9.17
N VAL A 269 -0.44 18.66 -9.66
CA VAL A 269 -1.88 18.54 -9.84
C VAL A 269 -2.54 17.69 -8.76
N GLY A 270 -1.74 16.98 -7.96
CA GLY A 270 -2.20 16.17 -6.84
C GLY A 270 -1.06 15.58 -6.03
N VAL A 271 -1.43 14.89 -4.95
CA VAL A 271 -0.52 14.19 -4.04
C VAL A 271 -0.90 12.71 -3.98
N THR A 272 0.05 11.83 -4.22
CA THR A 272 -0.17 10.38 -4.23
C THR A 272 -0.75 9.90 -2.89
N LYS A 273 -1.90 9.23 -2.93
CA LYS A 273 -2.61 8.74 -1.74
C LYS A 273 -2.29 7.27 -1.39
N GLY A 274 -1.41 6.62 -2.13
CA GLY A 274 -1.04 5.22 -1.90
C GLY A 274 -2.16 4.20 -2.21
N ILE A 275 -1.85 2.93 -1.98
CA ILE A 275 -2.67 1.76 -2.37
C ILE A 275 -3.97 1.61 -1.53
N LEU A 276 -4.14 2.37 -0.44
CA LEU A 276 -5.37 2.30 0.38
C LEU A 276 -6.65 2.62 -0.42
N GLY A 277 -6.55 3.45 -1.47
CA GLY A 277 -7.62 3.69 -2.43
C GLY A 277 -7.94 2.48 -3.32
N THR A 278 -6.93 1.66 -3.66
CA THR A 278 -7.10 0.48 -4.53
C THR A 278 -7.76 -0.70 -3.82
N LEU A 279 -7.67 -0.82 -2.50
CA LEU A 279 -8.38 -1.83 -1.71
C LEU A 279 -9.90 -1.57 -1.71
N GLY A 280 -10.31 -0.30 -1.64
CA GLY A 280 -11.72 0.10 -1.82
C GLY A 280 -12.20 -0.18 -3.26
N ALA A 281 -11.36 0.11 -4.27
CA ALA A 281 -11.62 -0.20 -5.68
C ALA A 281 -11.73 -1.70 -5.95
N ALA A 282 -10.86 -2.50 -5.37
CA ALA A 282 -10.90 -3.96 -5.49
C ALA A 282 -12.19 -4.55 -4.86
N ALA A 283 -12.63 -4.00 -3.73
CA ALA A 283 -13.89 -4.40 -3.10
C ALA A 283 -15.11 -4.06 -3.98
N ALA A 284 -15.11 -2.88 -4.60
CA ALA A 284 -16.17 -2.44 -5.52
C ALA A 284 -16.16 -3.21 -6.85
N ALA A 285 -14.98 -3.67 -7.31
CA ALA A 285 -14.80 -4.43 -8.55
C ALA A 285 -14.95 -5.97 -8.36
N GLY A 286 -15.62 -6.43 -7.30
CA GLY A 286 -15.85 -7.86 -7.06
C GLY A 286 -14.58 -8.66 -6.73
N GLY A 287 -13.53 -8.01 -6.21
CA GLY A 287 -12.27 -8.64 -5.79
C GLY A 287 -11.14 -8.61 -6.82
N ALA A 288 -11.40 -8.16 -8.05
CA ALA A 288 -10.35 -7.89 -9.01
C ALA A 288 -9.55 -6.65 -8.56
N VAL A 289 -8.22 -6.73 -8.51
CA VAL A 289 -7.38 -5.55 -8.26
C VAL A 289 -7.25 -4.80 -9.58
N PRO A 290 -7.86 -3.61 -9.71
CA PRO A 290 -7.74 -2.83 -10.94
C PRO A 290 -6.27 -2.50 -11.20
N GLN A 291 -5.80 -2.76 -12.40
CA GLN A 291 -4.45 -2.38 -12.81
C GLN A 291 -4.45 -0.92 -13.24
N ASN A 292 -3.41 -0.17 -12.84
CA ASN A 292 -3.22 1.24 -13.21
C ASN A 292 -4.38 2.18 -12.77
N VAL A 293 -5.09 1.81 -11.69
CA VAL A 293 -6.07 2.65 -11.03
C VAL A 293 -5.47 3.13 -9.71
N ASN A 294 -4.88 4.30 -9.74
CA ASN A 294 -4.23 4.92 -8.59
C ASN A 294 -4.90 6.25 -8.27
N PHE A 295 -4.79 6.69 -7.03
CA PHE A 295 -5.48 7.87 -6.54
C PHE A 295 -4.50 8.89 -5.96
N GLY A 296 -4.86 10.17 -6.11
CA GLY A 296 -4.17 11.28 -5.47
C GLY A 296 -5.16 12.27 -4.88
N VAL A 297 -4.75 12.96 -3.83
CA VAL A 297 -5.48 14.12 -3.31
C VAL A 297 -5.34 15.25 -4.32
N SER A 298 -6.44 15.88 -4.74
CA SER A 298 -6.42 16.94 -5.74
C SER A 298 -5.66 18.18 -5.26
N ALA A 299 -4.96 18.88 -6.16
CA ALA A 299 -4.19 20.08 -5.81
C ALA A 299 -5.06 21.16 -5.15
N GLY A 300 -6.32 21.29 -5.53
CA GLY A 300 -7.26 22.21 -4.88
C GLY A 300 -7.47 21.92 -3.39
N THR A 301 -7.67 20.63 -3.05
CA THR A 301 -7.77 20.15 -1.66
C THR A 301 -6.47 20.40 -0.90
N VAL A 302 -5.32 20.10 -1.53
CA VAL A 302 -3.99 20.30 -0.94
C VAL A 302 -3.76 21.77 -0.61
N VAL A 303 -4.00 22.69 -1.55
CA VAL A 303 -3.78 24.13 -1.34
C VAL A 303 -4.70 24.68 -0.26
N THR A 304 -5.96 24.19 -0.18
CA THR A 304 -6.89 24.52 0.91
C THR A 304 -6.34 24.09 2.27
N PHE A 305 -5.80 22.87 2.37
CA PHE A 305 -5.17 22.37 3.60
C PHE A 305 -3.92 23.16 3.99
N LEU A 306 -3.05 23.52 3.02
CA LEU A 306 -1.87 24.34 3.27
C LEU A 306 -2.26 25.72 3.80
N GLY A 307 -3.26 26.37 3.19
CA GLY A 307 -3.79 27.66 3.68
C GLY A 307 -4.36 27.58 5.09
N ALA A 308 -5.10 26.51 5.41
CA ALA A 308 -5.60 26.24 6.79
C ALA A 308 -4.45 25.99 7.80
N SER A 309 -3.29 25.57 7.31
CA SER A 309 -2.05 25.38 8.09
C SER A 309 -1.15 26.64 8.12
N ASN A 310 -1.62 27.80 7.63
CA ASN A 310 -0.88 29.04 7.49
C ASN A 310 0.39 28.92 6.61
N ILE A 311 0.30 28.15 5.54
CA ILE A 311 1.38 27.95 4.58
C ILE A 311 0.90 28.41 3.21
N ASP A 312 1.59 29.42 2.67
CA ASP A 312 1.31 29.96 1.34
C ASP A 312 1.90 29.05 0.27
N ALA A 313 1.04 28.35 -0.44
CA ALA A 313 1.41 27.50 -1.56
C ALA A 313 1.64 28.34 -2.83
N GLN A 314 2.68 28.03 -3.59
CA GLN A 314 2.88 28.62 -4.91
C GLN A 314 1.84 28.04 -5.89
N VAL A 315 0.96 28.90 -6.42
CA VAL A 315 -0.05 28.49 -7.40
C VAL A 315 0.31 29.04 -8.78
N THR A 316 0.17 28.19 -9.82
CA THR A 316 0.43 28.54 -11.21
C THR A 316 -0.74 28.18 -12.11
N GLY A 317 -0.87 28.87 -13.24
CA GLY A 317 -1.82 28.51 -14.31
C GLY A 317 -1.34 27.35 -15.21
N GLY A 318 -0.15 26.84 -14.97
CA GLY A 318 0.60 25.93 -15.83
C GLY A 318 1.80 26.62 -16.47
N GLY A 319 2.59 25.88 -17.21
CA GLY A 319 3.81 26.35 -17.85
C GLY A 319 4.03 25.74 -19.23
N THR A 320 5.18 25.99 -19.81
CA THR A 320 5.61 25.35 -21.03
C THR A 320 5.76 23.84 -20.79
N LYS A 321 5.37 23.04 -21.77
CA LYS A 321 5.56 21.59 -21.73
C LYS A 321 7.05 21.27 -21.65
N LEU A 322 7.39 20.41 -20.72
CA LEU A 322 8.73 19.86 -20.50
C LEU A 322 8.77 18.41 -20.98
N GLU A 323 9.95 17.94 -21.36
CA GLU A 323 10.18 16.51 -21.60
C GLU A 323 10.22 15.74 -20.26
N PRO A 324 9.90 14.45 -20.23
CA PRO A 324 9.83 13.67 -19.00
C PRO A 324 11.10 13.73 -18.14
N GLU A 325 12.26 13.76 -18.77
CA GLU A 325 13.56 13.85 -18.09
C GLU A 325 13.69 15.16 -17.30
N ALA A 326 13.27 16.28 -17.88
CA ALA A 326 13.31 17.58 -17.24
C ALA A 326 12.31 17.67 -16.08
N ILE A 327 11.14 16.97 -16.19
CA ILE A 327 10.18 16.87 -15.08
C ILE A 327 10.78 16.03 -13.95
N ALA A 328 11.49 14.94 -14.26
CA ALA A 328 12.16 14.10 -13.26
C ALA A 328 13.26 14.89 -12.52
N GLU A 329 14.10 15.64 -13.24
CA GLU A 329 15.14 16.50 -12.67
C GLU A 329 14.52 17.60 -11.77
N LEU A 330 13.42 18.21 -12.20
CA LEU A 330 12.69 19.18 -11.40
C LEU A 330 12.15 18.56 -10.11
N ALA A 331 11.54 17.36 -10.20
CA ALA A 331 11.00 16.64 -9.06
C ALA A 331 12.07 16.32 -8.01
N GLN A 332 13.27 15.95 -8.43
CA GLN A 332 14.39 15.64 -7.54
C GLN A 332 14.80 16.83 -6.67
N LYS A 333 14.62 18.08 -7.15
CA LYS A 333 15.01 19.28 -6.42
C LYS A 333 14.16 19.56 -5.19
N PHE A 334 12.92 19.08 -5.17
CA PHE A 334 12.01 19.35 -4.05
C PHE A 334 11.43 18.10 -3.37
N THR A 335 11.64 16.90 -3.92
CA THR A 335 11.06 15.67 -3.36
C THR A 335 12.03 14.97 -2.43
N VAL A 336 11.55 14.53 -1.28
CA VAL A 336 12.32 13.90 -0.21
C VAL A 336 11.72 12.57 0.22
N HIS A 337 12.57 11.68 0.70
CA HIS A 337 12.15 10.47 1.40
C HIS A 337 11.75 10.83 2.83
N VAL A 338 10.57 10.36 3.27
CA VAL A 338 10.04 10.51 4.63
C VAL A 338 10.17 9.18 5.34
N MET A 339 10.79 9.19 6.50
CA MET A 339 11.02 8.01 7.34
C MET A 339 10.39 8.22 8.70
N CYS A 340 9.62 7.24 9.13
CA CYS A 340 8.95 7.18 10.42
C CYS A 340 9.65 6.14 11.28
N ASN A 341 10.13 6.50 12.44
CA ASN A 341 10.65 5.57 13.44
C ASN A 341 9.60 5.41 14.54
N ASN A 342 9.25 4.16 14.83
CA ASN A 342 8.33 3.76 15.90
C ASN A 342 9.11 3.34 17.16
#